data_1aadb7fdac269b1cec0c3d8c7df5ace0
#
_entry.id   1aadb7fdac269b1cec0c3d8c7df5ace0
#
_cell.length_a   1.000
_cell.length_b   1.000
_cell.length_c   1.000
_cell.angle_alpha   90.00
_cell.angle_beta   90.00
_cell.angle_gamma   90.00
#
_symmetry.space_group_name_H-M   'P 1'
#
loop_
_entity.id
_entity.type
_entity.pdbx_description
1 polymer ?
#
loop_
_entity_poly.entity_id
_entity_poly.type
_entity_poly.pdbx_seq_one_letter_code
_entity_poly.pdbx_strand_id
1 'polypeptide(L)'
;VHGIPGERELVAGDIVGVDIGVIRDGWHADSAETIAVGPLAEEAERLLLTTRECLARGIAAIEPGRRISAIGTAIEEHAKVNGFSVVEAIVKHGIGRDLHEDPQVPNYRCFTMPDPVMEEGLVIAIEPMINSGTKRVVTARDEWTILTADRSLSAHFEHTVAVTADGPRVLTERGQSVGFF
;
A
#
# COMPACT_ATOMS: atom_id res chain seq x y z
N VAL A 1 9.45 4.79 -0.61
CA VAL A 1 8.58 5.18 -1.74
C VAL A 1 9.20 6.30 -2.56
N HIS A 2 8.70 6.50 -3.77
CA HIS A 2 9.10 7.53 -4.74
C HIS A 2 10.59 7.45 -5.16
N GLY A 3 11.28 6.34 -4.92
CA GLY A 3 12.66 6.17 -5.38
C GLY A 3 12.74 6.18 -6.90
N ILE A 4 13.74 6.90 -7.45
CA ILE A 4 14.02 6.92 -8.88
C ILE A 4 15.05 5.83 -9.18
N PRO A 5 14.81 4.93 -10.16
CA PRO A 5 15.78 3.92 -10.56
C PRO A 5 17.12 4.57 -10.98
N GLY A 6 18.22 4.03 -10.48
CA GLY A 6 19.59 4.46 -10.78
C GLY A 6 20.42 3.29 -11.31
N GLU A 7 21.74 3.46 -11.28
CA GLU A 7 22.72 2.45 -11.76
C GLU A 7 22.98 1.32 -10.74
N ARG A 8 22.28 1.32 -9.57
CA ARG A 8 22.46 0.27 -8.57
C ARG A 8 21.93 -1.06 -9.11
N GLU A 9 22.78 -2.05 -9.18
CA GLU A 9 22.38 -3.41 -9.49
C GLU A 9 21.68 -4.07 -8.29
N LEU A 10 20.63 -4.84 -8.58
CA LEU A 10 19.93 -5.63 -7.56
C LEU A 10 20.75 -6.88 -7.24
N VAL A 11 20.84 -7.21 -5.96
CA VAL A 11 21.56 -8.40 -5.49
C VAL A 11 20.62 -9.32 -4.69
N ALA A 12 20.99 -10.59 -4.57
CA ALA A 12 20.24 -11.55 -3.76
C ALA A 12 20.09 -11.04 -2.31
N GLY A 13 18.89 -11.10 -1.79
CA GLY A 13 18.53 -10.55 -0.47
C GLY A 13 17.90 -9.16 -0.52
N ASP A 14 17.93 -8.47 -1.66
CA ASP A 14 17.19 -7.21 -1.83
C ASP A 14 15.67 -7.44 -1.87
N ILE A 15 14.93 -6.44 -1.39
CA ILE A 15 13.51 -6.28 -1.65
C ILE A 15 13.30 -5.01 -2.49
N VAL A 16 12.46 -5.08 -3.51
CA VAL A 16 12.25 -3.98 -4.47
C VAL A 16 10.77 -3.66 -4.57
N GLY A 17 10.37 -2.46 -4.16
CA GLY A 17 9.05 -1.93 -4.43
C GLY A 17 8.94 -1.51 -5.90
N VAL A 18 7.96 -2.07 -6.60
CA VAL A 18 7.57 -1.67 -7.95
C VAL A 18 6.17 -1.11 -7.86
N ASP A 19 6.01 0.15 -8.24
CA ASP A 19 4.78 0.92 -8.15
C ASP A 19 4.45 1.47 -9.53
N ILE A 20 3.23 1.20 -10.03
CA ILE A 20 2.86 1.44 -11.43
C ILE A 20 1.46 2.06 -11.51
N GLY A 21 1.42 3.34 -11.90
CA GLY A 21 0.20 4.00 -12.34
C GLY A 21 -0.08 3.77 -13.83
N VAL A 22 -1.31 3.50 -14.20
CA VAL A 22 -1.75 3.28 -15.58
C VAL A 22 -2.94 4.16 -15.91
N ILE A 23 -2.95 4.74 -17.11
CA ILE A 23 -4.10 5.47 -17.65
C ILE A 23 -4.64 4.70 -18.85
N ARG A 24 -5.92 4.38 -18.83
CA ARG A 24 -6.63 3.78 -19.95
C ARG A 24 -7.99 4.46 -20.18
N ASP A 25 -8.21 4.96 -21.37
CA ASP A 25 -9.46 5.64 -21.77
C ASP A 25 -9.85 6.78 -20.81
N GLY A 26 -8.84 7.49 -20.25
CA GLY A 26 -9.01 8.58 -19.30
C GLY A 26 -9.38 8.13 -17.87
N TRP A 27 -9.17 6.85 -17.52
CA TRP A 27 -9.27 6.32 -16.17
C TRP A 27 -7.91 5.89 -15.67
N HIS A 28 -7.64 6.21 -14.41
CA HIS A 28 -6.42 5.82 -13.70
C HIS A 28 -6.63 4.54 -12.92
N ALA A 29 -5.58 3.74 -12.83
CA ALA A 29 -5.46 2.62 -11.92
C ALA A 29 -4.04 2.60 -11.36
N ASP A 30 -3.89 2.22 -10.10
CA ASP A 30 -2.62 2.16 -9.40
C ASP A 30 -2.43 0.81 -8.71
N SER A 31 -1.18 0.34 -8.68
CA SER A 31 -0.86 -0.94 -8.05
C SER A 31 0.62 -1.05 -7.74
N ALA A 32 0.94 -1.48 -6.53
CA ALA A 32 2.33 -1.73 -6.13
C ALA A 32 2.55 -3.14 -5.58
N GLU A 33 3.79 -3.61 -5.73
CA GLU A 33 4.26 -4.84 -5.10
C GLU A 33 5.72 -4.71 -4.68
N THR A 34 6.05 -5.22 -3.51
CA THR A 34 7.44 -5.43 -3.10
C THR A 34 7.87 -6.84 -3.46
N ILE A 35 8.87 -6.95 -4.34
CA ILE A 35 9.38 -8.18 -4.91
C ILE A 35 10.67 -8.58 -4.21
N ALA A 36 10.82 -9.89 -3.93
CA ALA A 36 12.05 -10.48 -3.40
C ALA A 36 13.05 -10.74 -4.54
N VAL A 37 14.31 -10.41 -4.33
CA VAL A 37 15.42 -10.75 -5.23
C VAL A 37 16.21 -11.92 -4.62
N GLY A 38 15.91 -13.13 -5.06
CA GLY A 38 16.51 -14.35 -4.50
C GLY A 38 16.06 -14.65 -3.05
N PRO A 39 16.82 -15.45 -2.30
CA PRO A 39 16.52 -15.77 -0.92
C PRO A 39 16.62 -14.53 -0.02
N LEU A 40 15.63 -14.36 0.88
CA LEU A 40 15.59 -13.25 1.83
C LEU A 40 16.04 -13.68 3.24
N ALA A 41 16.41 -12.69 4.06
CA ALA A 41 16.49 -12.87 5.50
C ALA A 41 15.06 -13.01 6.09
N GLU A 42 14.93 -13.72 7.19
CA GLU A 42 13.64 -14.01 7.86
C GLU A 42 12.83 -12.74 8.16
N GLU A 43 13.48 -11.66 8.58
CA GLU A 43 12.82 -10.38 8.85
C GLU A 43 12.17 -9.81 7.58
N ALA A 44 12.87 -9.85 6.44
CA ALA A 44 12.36 -9.37 5.17
C ALA A 44 11.18 -10.23 4.66
N GLU A 45 11.29 -11.56 4.78
CA GLU A 45 10.20 -12.48 4.43
C GLU A 45 8.94 -12.19 5.25
N ARG A 46 9.09 -12.05 6.58
CA ARG A 46 7.99 -11.73 7.48
C ARG A 46 7.38 -10.36 7.15
N LEU A 47 8.22 -9.37 6.84
CA LEU A 47 7.74 -8.02 6.47
C LEU A 47 6.90 -8.08 5.19
N LEU A 48 7.36 -8.75 4.14
CA LEU A 48 6.63 -8.88 2.88
C LEU A 48 5.29 -9.59 3.11
N LEU A 49 5.30 -10.71 3.81
CA LEU A 49 4.10 -11.47 4.13
C LEU A 49 3.09 -10.60 4.90
N THR A 50 3.54 -9.97 5.99
CA THR A 50 2.67 -9.14 6.83
C THR A 50 2.09 -7.95 6.03
N THR A 51 2.90 -7.31 5.16
CA THR A 51 2.41 -6.18 4.36
C THR A 51 1.34 -6.61 3.35
N ARG A 52 1.53 -7.76 2.71
CA ARG A 52 0.52 -8.36 1.82
C ARG A 52 -0.76 -8.72 2.58
N GLU A 53 -0.64 -9.26 3.78
CA GLU A 53 -1.79 -9.55 4.64
C GLU A 53 -2.48 -8.28 5.14
N CYS A 54 -1.74 -7.20 5.41
CA CYS A 54 -2.29 -5.88 5.72
C CYS A 54 -3.18 -5.38 4.57
N LEU A 55 -2.70 -5.47 3.32
CA LEU A 55 -3.50 -5.11 2.14
C LEU A 55 -4.77 -5.95 2.05
N ALA A 56 -4.66 -7.27 2.16
CA ALA A 56 -5.80 -8.17 2.10
C ALA A 56 -6.85 -7.88 3.19
N ARG A 57 -6.41 -7.56 4.41
CA ARG A 57 -7.31 -7.19 5.53
C ARG A 57 -7.94 -5.83 5.34
N GLY A 58 -7.20 -4.85 4.80
CA GLY A 58 -7.73 -3.55 4.42
C GLY A 58 -8.84 -3.69 3.38
N ILE A 59 -8.61 -4.48 2.33
CA ILE A 59 -9.61 -4.78 1.30
C ILE A 59 -10.83 -5.50 1.91
N ALA A 60 -10.63 -6.51 2.73
CA ALA A 60 -11.72 -7.24 3.38
C ALA A 60 -12.56 -6.39 4.35
N ALA A 61 -12.05 -5.25 4.80
CA ALA A 61 -12.78 -4.30 5.66
C ALA A 61 -13.72 -3.37 4.88
N ILE A 62 -13.66 -3.40 3.53
CA ILE A 62 -14.55 -2.60 2.68
C ILE A 62 -15.94 -3.21 2.69
N GLU A 63 -16.92 -2.39 3.04
CA GLU A 63 -18.33 -2.75 3.03
C GLU A 63 -19.15 -1.47 2.75
N PRO A 64 -20.12 -1.50 1.82
CA PRO A 64 -21.02 -0.38 1.60
C PRO A 64 -21.71 0.04 2.90
N GLY A 65 -21.72 1.33 3.19
CA GLY A 65 -22.28 1.88 4.42
C GLY A 65 -21.31 1.92 5.61
N ARG A 66 -20.16 1.27 5.53
CA ARG A 66 -19.10 1.34 6.55
C ARG A 66 -18.19 2.54 6.33
N ARG A 67 -17.57 3.03 7.40
CA ARG A 67 -16.66 4.17 7.32
C ARG A 67 -15.27 3.75 6.82
N ILE A 68 -14.57 4.65 6.12
CA ILE A 68 -13.21 4.42 5.57
C ILE A 68 -12.20 4.06 6.66
N SER A 69 -12.35 4.61 7.87
CA SER A 69 -11.47 4.29 9.01
C SER A 69 -11.39 2.80 9.36
N ALA A 70 -12.36 1.99 8.93
CA ALA A 70 -12.34 0.54 9.10
C ALA A 70 -11.15 -0.10 8.36
N ILE A 71 -10.77 0.43 7.19
CA ILE A 71 -9.63 -0.02 6.39
C ILE A 71 -8.34 0.17 7.19
N GLY A 72 -8.06 1.41 7.60
CA GLY A 72 -6.85 1.74 8.34
C GLY A 72 -6.75 1.02 9.70
N THR A 73 -7.89 0.81 10.37
CA THR A 73 -7.93 0.04 11.61
C THR A 73 -7.49 -1.41 11.39
N ALA A 74 -8.02 -2.08 10.37
CA ALA A 74 -7.67 -3.47 10.06
C ALA A 74 -6.19 -3.63 9.69
N ILE A 75 -5.64 -2.69 8.92
CA ILE A 75 -4.23 -2.66 8.52
C ILE A 75 -3.34 -2.47 9.75
N GLU A 76 -3.59 -1.43 10.55
CA GLU A 76 -2.75 -1.08 11.69
C GLU A 76 -2.73 -2.16 12.76
N GLU A 77 -3.88 -2.75 13.08
CA GLU A 77 -3.98 -3.84 14.07
C GLU A 77 -3.14 -5.04 13.63
N HIS A 78 -3.20 -5.42 12.35
CA HIS A 78 -2.43 -6.55 11.85
C HIS A 78 -0.92 -6.27 11.83
N ALA A 79 -0.49 -5.09 11.39
CA ALA A 79 0.92 -4.71 11.42
C ALA A 79 1.48 -4.74 12.86
N LYS A 80 0.76 -4.16 13.83
CA LYS A 80 1.16 -4.13 15.25
C LYS A 80 1.29 -5.50 15.88
N VAL A 81 0.35 -6.41 15.63
CA VAL A 81 0.40 -7.78 16.17
C VAL A 81 1.63 -8.53 15.66
N ASN A 82 2.08 -8.23 14.44
CA ASN A 82 3.29 -8.84 13.84
C ASN A 82 4.60 -8.09 14.18
N GLY A 83 4.52 -7.03 15.01
CA GLY A 83 5.69 -6.28 15.48
C GLY A 83 6.22 -5.25 14.49
N PHE A 84 5.41 -4.84 13.50
CA PHE A 84 5.75 -3.86 12.49
C PHE A 84 4.99 -2.54 12.67
N SER A 85 5.43 -1.50 11.97
CA SER A 85 4.88 -0.14 12.06
C SER A 85 4.29 0.31 10.73
N VAL A 86 3.14 0.98 10.77
CA VAL A 86 2.50 1.59 9.58
C VAL A 86 3.04 2.99 9.36
N VAL A 87 3.40 3.33 8.12
CA VAL A 87 3.76 4.71 7.73
C VAL A 87 2.50 5.58 7.77
N GLU A 88 2.55 6.68 8.54
CA GLU A 88 1.42 7.60 8.72
C GLU A 88 1.56 8.91 7.91
N ALA A 89 2.78 9.24 7.49
CA ALA A 89 3.09 10.52 6.84
C ALA A 89 2.55 10.62 5.40
N ILE A 90 2.20 9.49 4.78
CA ILE A 90 1.71 9.43 3.41
C ILE A 90 0.32 8.81 3.46
N VAL A 91 -0.68 9.60 3.05
CA VAL A 91 -2.09 9.20 3.06
C VAL A 91 -2.49 8.76 1.66
N LYS A 92 -3.34 7.78 1.60
CA LYS A 92 -3.87 7.15 0.38
C LYS A 92 -5.14 7.86 -0.10
N HIS A 93 -5.66 7.51 -1.26
CA HIS A 93 -6.55 8.38 -2.01
C HIS A 93 -7.66 7.63 -2.77
N GLY A 94 -8.71 8.36 -3.11
CA GLY A 94 -9.60 7.98 -4.19
C GLY A 94 -8.86 8.02 -5.54
N ILE A 95 -9.33 7.27 -6.52
CA ILE A 95 -8.73 7.20 -7.85
C ILE A 95 -9.81 7.03 -8.90
N GLY A 96 -9.65 7.68 -10.06
CA GLY A 96 -10.65 7.64 -11.11
C GLY A 96 -10.24 8.40 -12.34
N ARG A 97 -10.77 9.60 -12.54
CA ARG A 97 -10.38 10.49 -13.63
C ARG A 97 -9.02 11.16 -13.39
N ASP A 98 -8.69 11.34 -12.12
CA ASP A 98 -7.37 11.77 -11.71
C ASP A 98 -6.67 10.63 -10.93
N LEU A 99 -5.34 10.66 -10.89
CA LEU A 99 -4.56 9.68 -10.13
C LEU A 99 -4.88 9.79 -8.63
N HIS A 100 -5.03 11.01 -8.14
CA HIS A 100 -5.35 11.30 -6.74
C HIS A 100 -6.66 12.07 -6.64
N GLU A 101 -7.69 11.44 -6.09
CA GLU A 101 -9.01 12.02 -5.83
C GLU A 101 -9.37 11.90 -4.34
N ASP A 102 -10.38 12.62 -3.91
CA ASP A 102 -11.02 12.36 -2.63
C ASP A 102 -11.78 11.01 -2.65
N PRO A 103 -11.92 10.36 -1.50
CA PRO A 103 -11.47 10.74 -0.18
C PRO A 103 -10.04 10.28 0.13
N GLN A 104 -9.44 10.90 1.16
CA GLN A 104 -8.22 10.36 1.74
C GLN A 104 -8.50 9.04 2.49
N VAL A 105 -7.60 8.05 2.33
CA VAL A 105 -7.73 6.70 2.90
C VAL A 105 -6.52 6.38 3.79
N PRO A 106 -6.53 6.72 5.09
CA PRO A 106 -5.44 6.38 6.00
C PRO A 106 -5.27 4.87 6.17
N ASN A 107 -4.02 4.39 6.17
CA ASN A 107 -3.69 2.99 6.48
C ASN A 107 -3.53 2.71 7.99
N TYR A 108 -3.97 3.63 8.83
CA TYR A 108 -3.91 3.59 10.28
C TYR A 108 -5.16 4.21 10.88
N ARG A 109 -5.39 4.01 12.18
CA ARG A 109 -6.51 4.63 12.88
C ARG A 109 -6.28 6.14 13.02
N CYS A 110 -6.94 6.93 12.17
CA CYS A 110 -6.86 8.38 12.15
C CYS A 110 -8.15 9.00 12.73
N PHE A 111 -8.00 9.99 13.62
CA PHE A 111 -9.11 10.70 14.25
C PHE A 111 -9.18 12.18 13.82
N THR A 112 -8.24 12.63 13.00
CA THR A 112 -8.10 14.04 12.62
C THR A 112 -8.53 14.32 11.18
N MET A 113 -8.72 13.28 10.38
CA MET A 113 -9.18 13.39 8.99
C MET A 113 -10.69 13.11 8.88
N PRO A 114 -11.34 13.59 7.80
CA PRO A 114 -12.70 13.17 7.48
C PRO A 114 -12.80 11.65 7.39
N ASP A 115 -13.89 11.10 7.90
CA ASP A 115 -14.16 9.67 7.90
C ASP A 115 -15.50 9.38 7.18
N PRO A 116 -15.54 9.54 5.83
CA PRO A 116 -16.75 9.34 5.07
C PRO A 116 -17.16 7.86 5.04
N VAL A 117 -18.42 7.66 4.69
CA VAL A 117 -18.99 6.34 4.45
C VAL A 117 -18.55 5.85 3.07
N MET A 118 -18.21 4.58 2.95
CA MET A 118 -17.93 3.93 1.68
C MET A 118 -19.26 3.68 0.96
N GLU A 119 -19.46 4.37 -0.15
CA GLU A 119 -20.65 4.24 -1.00
C GLU A 119 -20.34 3.34 -2.18
N GLU A 120 -21.37 2.67 -2.72
CA GLU A 120 -21.24 1.91 -3.95
C GLU A 120 -20.79 2.82 -5.11
N GLY A 121 -19.81 2.35 -5.88
CA GLY A 121 -19.19 3.10 -6.97
C GLY A 121 -17.94 3.88 -6.56
N LEU A 122 -17.63 4.01 -5.26
CA LEU A 122 -16.37 4.57 -4.79
C LEU A 122 -15.20 3.67 -5.24
N VAL A 123 -14.16 4.29 -5.80
CA VAL A 123 -12.91 3.61 -6.17
C VAL A 123 -11.76 4.24 -5.41
N ILE A 124 -10.97 3.42 -4.75
CA ILE A 124 -9.87 3.86 -3.87
C ILE A 124 -8.61 3.04 -4.10
N ALA A 125 -7.45 3.67 -3.90
CA ALA A 125 -6.17 2.99 -3.74
C ALA A 125 -6.00 2.57 -2.27
N ILE A 126 -5.71 1.29 -2.04
CA ILE A 126 -5.34 0.77 -0.72
C ILE A 126 -3.91 0.28 -0.82
N GLU A 127 -3.02 0.94 -0.11
CA GLU A 127 -1.58 0.77 -0.32
C GLU A 127 -0.80 0.88 1.01
N PRO A 128 -0.90 -0.12 1.91
CA PRO A 128 -0.13 -0.13 3.15
C PRO A 128 1.37 -0.11 2.88
N MET A 129 2.05 0.85 3.52
CA MET A 129 3.49 0.88 3.67
C MET A 129 3.84 0.50 5.09
N ILE A 130 4.56 -0.62 5.24
CA ILE A 130 4.90 -1.22 6.54
C ILE A 130 6.41 -1.22 6.72
N ASN A 131 6.86 -0.71 7.87
CA ASN A 131 8.28 -0.65 8.22
C ASN A 131 8.61 -1.72 9.27
N SER A 132 9.80 -2.32 9.16
CA SER A 132 10.30 -3.25 10.19
C SER A 132 10.76 -2.52 11.47
N GLY A 133 10.99 -1.21 11.39
CA GLY A 133 11.37 -0.37 12.53
C GLY A 133 10.31 0.70 12.84
N THR A 134 10.76 1.95 12.95
CA THR A 134 9.88 3.07 13.28
C THR A 134 8.92 3.42 12.13
N LYS A 135 7.73 3.92 12.48
CA LYS A 135 6.79 4.49 11.51
C LYS A 135 7.25 5.79 10.85
N ARG A 136 8.35 6.39 11.36
CA ARG A 136 8.85 7.68 10.89
C ARG A 136 9.58 7.55 9.58
N VAL A 137 9.35 8.51 8.70
CA VAL A 137 10.02 8.62 7.40
C VAL A 137 10.69 9.99 7.27
N VAL A 138 11.63 10.10 6.37
CA VAL A 138 12.34 11.32 6.02
C VAL A 138 12.41 11.47 4.51
N THR A 139 12.34 12.68 4.01
CA THR A 139 12.59 12.97 2.59
C THR A 139 14.09 13.05 2.37
N ALA A 140 14.57 12.37 1.33
CA ALA A 140 15.98 12.41 0.93
C ALA A 140 16.38 13.78 0.37
N ARG A 141 17.68 13.95 0.03
CA ARG A 141 18.22 15.22 -0.47
C ARG A 141 17.71 15.63 -1.86
N ASP A 142 17.13 14.66 -2.60
CA ASP A 142 16.49 14.89 -3.90
C ASP A 142 15.09 15.54 -3.76
N GLU A 143 14.63 15.80 -2.54
CA GLU A 143 13.33 16.37 -2.18
C GLU A 143 12.14 15.51 -2.67
N TRP A 144 12.40 14.26 -3.03
CA TRP A 144 11.41 13.35 -3.62
C TRP A 144 11.38 11.97 -2.95
N THR A 145 12.50 11.29 -2.86
CA THR A 145 12.59 9.94 -2.30
C THR A 145 12.27 9.93 -0.81
N ILE A 146 11.35 9.08 -0.39
CA ILE A 146 10.99 8.88 1.01
C ILE A 146 11.69 7.63 1.56
N LEU A 147 12.41 7.81 2.67
CA LEU A 147 13.18 6.77 3.34
C LEU A 147 12.68 6.57 4.77
N THR A 148 12.85 5.35 5.31
CA THR A 148 12.66 5.11 6.75
C THR A 148 13.68 5.92 7.57
N ALA A 149 13.23 6.57 8.65
CA ALA A 149 14.11 7.45 9.44
C ALA A 149 15.25 6.71 10.15
N ASP A 150 15.05 5.42 10.43
CA ASP A 150 16.00 4.52 11.09
C ASP A 150 16.72 3.57 10.13
N ARG A 151 16.48 3.70 8.82
CA ARG A 151 17.01 2.82 7.77
C ARG A 151 16.55 1.37 7.86
N SER A 152 15.48 1.11 8.59
CA SER A 152 14.82 -0.20 8.60
C SER A 152 14.21 -0.55 7.24
N LEU A 153 13.92 -1.83 7.02
CA LEU A 153 13.24 -2.27 5.81
C LEU A 153 11.81 -1.71 5.76
N SER A 154 11.34 -1.46 4.55
CA SER A 154 9.96 -1.08 4.27
C SER A 154 9.42 -1.87 3.09
N ALA A 155 8.17 -2.31 3.19
CA ALA A 155 7.46 -2.97 2.11
C ALA A 155 6.17 -2.21 1.78
N HIS A 156 5.79 -2.25 0.50
CA HIS A 156 4.64 -1.58 -0.05
C HIS A 156 3.89 -2.55 -0.99
N PHE A 157 2.61 -2.73 -0.74
CA PHE A 157 1.69 -3.48 -1.61
C PHE A 157 0.45 -2.64 -1.83
N GLU A 158 -0.11 -2.70 -3.03
CA GLU A 158 -1.22 -1.85 -3.41
C GLU A 158 -2.18 -2.52 -4.39
N HIS A 159 -3.46 -2.16 -4.24
CA HIS A 159 -4.48 -2.39 -5.23
C HIS A 159 -5.45 -1.22 -5.35
N THR A 160 -5.88 -0.96 -6.59
CA THR A 160 -7.10 -0.18 -6.86
C THR A 160 -8.32 -1.07 -6.61
N VAL A 161 -9.25 -0.60 -5.77
CA VAL A 161 -10.41 -1.37 -5.31
C VAL A 161 -11.69 -0.56 -5.47
N ALA A 162 -12.70 -1.15 -6.09
CA ALA A 162 -14.04 -0.59 -6.16
C ALA A 162 -14.94 -1.13 -5.04
N VAL A 163 -15.73 -0.24 -4.45
CA VAL A 163 -16.83 -0.61 -3.54
C VAL A 163 -18.04 -0.99 -4.39
N THR A 164 -18.52 -2.22 -4.26
CA THR A 164 -19.71 -2.70 -4.98
C THR A 164 -20.80 -3.14 -4.00
N ALA A 165 -22.01 -3.32 -4.47
CA ALA A 165 -23.13 -3.83 -3.64
C ALA A 165 -22.79 -5.18 -2.96
N ASP A 166 -21.95 -6.01 -3.61
CA ASP A 166 -21.54 -7.32 -3.12
C ASP A 166 -20.22 -7.29 -2.29
N GLY A 167 -19.69 -6.09 -2.02
CA GLY A 167 -18.42 -5.87 -1.30
C GLY A 167 -17.29 -5.36 -2.19
N PRO A 168 -16.02 -5.51 -1.77
CA PRO A 168 -14.86 -5.01 -2.52
C PRO A 168 -14.61 -5.80 -3.81
N ARG A 169 -14.27 -5.06 -4.87
CA ARG A 169 -13.80 -5.64 -6.13
C ARG A 169 -12.40 -5.08 -6.44
N VAL A 170 -11.40 -5.94 -6.42
CA VAL A 170 -10.04 -5.57 -6.82
C VAL A 170 -10.01 -5.39 -8.34
N LEU A 171 -9.62 -4.19 -8.80
CA LEU A 171 -9.56 -3.85 -10.22
C LEU A 171 -8.17 -4.12 -10.83
N THR A 172 -7.14 -4.16 -10.01
CA THR A 172 -5.74 -4.44 -10.38
C THR A 172 -5.31 -5.84 -9.97
N GLU A 173 -6.26 -6.79 -9.85
CA GLU A 173 -5.94 -8.17 -9.54
C GLU A 173 -5.03 -8.75 -10.63
N ARG A 174 -3.92 -9.32 -10.20
CA ARG A 174 -2.98 -9.97 -11.11
C ARG A 174 -3.51 -11.35 -11.47
N GLY A 175 -3.66 -11.62 -12.77
CA GLY A 175 -3.85 -12.99 -13.24
C GLY A 175 -2.73 -13.87 -12.68
N GLN A 176 -3.00 -15.18 -12.48
CA GLN A 176 -2.02 -16.13 -11.93
C GLN A 176 -0.65 -15.86 -12.54
N SER A 177 0.31 -15.60 -11.66
CA SER A 177 1.68 -15.23 -12.01
C SER A 177 2.18 -16.13 -13.12
N VAL A 178 2.40 -15.57 -14.29
CA VAL A 178 3.33 -16.19 -15.23
C VAL A 178 4.65 -16.13 -14.48
N GLY A 179 5.08 -17.27 -13.92
CA GLY A 179 6.29 -17.33 -13.12
C GLY A 179 7.43 -16.72 -13.92
N PHE A 180 7.90 -15.59 -13.47
CA PHE A 180 9.20 -15.11 -13.86
C PHE A 180 10.21 -15.84 -12.97
N PHE A 181 10.76 -16.92 -13.56
CA PHE A 181 11.95 -17.72 -13.22
C PHE A 181 12.24 -18.04 -11.77
#